data_671c8b0dd8b48598a8f75189a92c1607
#
_entry.id   671c8b0dd8b48598a8f75189a92c1607
#
_cell.length_a   1.000
_cell.length_b   1.000
_cell.length_c   1.000
_cell.angle_alpha   90.00
_cell.angle_beta   90.00
_cell.angle_gamma   90.00
#
_symmetry.space_group_name_H-M   'P 1'
#
loop_
_entity.id
_entity.type
_entity.pdbx_description
1 polymer ?
#
loop_
_entity_poly.entity_id
_entity_poly.type
_entity_poly.pdbx_seq_one_letter_code
_entity_poly.pdbx_strand_id
1 'polypeptide(L)'
;MHYEWDERKNRENIRKHGVAFQDAQEVFDDPFHLSLLDERFDYLEERWITIGLTKGKQIIVVGHLYYLKENGDEIIRMITARKGTEKERKHYENIG
;
A
#
# COMPACT_ATOMS: atom_id res chain seq x y z
N MET A 1 1.51 0.72 14.97
CA MET A 1 1.02 0.10 13.72
C MET A 1 1.90 -1.08 13.34
N HIS A 2 1.29 -2.19 13.00
CA HIS A 2 1.99 -3.40 12.60
C HIS A 2 1.70 -3.72 11.15
N TYR A 3 2.72 -4.24 10.46
CA TYR A 3 2.58 -4.67 9.06
C TYR A 3 2.72 -6.18 9.01
N GLU A 4 1.90 -6.82 8.18
CA GLU A 4 1.98 -8.25 7.96
C GLU A 4 1.76 -8.58 6.48
N TRP A 5 2.27 -9.71 6.04
CA TRP A 5 2.07 -10.21 4.70
C TRP A 5 2.47 -11.68 4.62
N ASP A 6 2.03 -12.31 3.53
CA ASP A 6 2.43 -13.67 3.18
C ASP A 6 3.73 -13.58 2.37
N GLU A 7 4.78 -14.26 2.83
CA GLU A 7 6.09 -14.22 2.16
C GLU A 7 6.03 -14.73 0.71
N ARG A 8 5.17 -15.70 0.42
CA ARG A 8 5.00 -16.16 -0.95
C ARG A 8 4.48 -15.03 -1.83
N LYS A 9 3.49 -14.30 -1.34
CA LYS A 9 2.94 -13.14 -2.06
C LYS A 9 3.98 -12.04 -2.23
N ASN A 10 4.81 -11.84 -1.23
CA ASN A 10 5.89 -10.87 -1.33
C ASN A 10 6.85 -11.22 -2.46
N ARG A 11 7.28 -12.49 -2.52
CA ARG A 11 8.16 -12.96 -3.59
C ARG A 11 7.54 -12.81 -4.97
N GLU A 12 6.25 -13.15 -5.09
CA GLU A 12 5.52 -12.98 -6.35
C GLU A 12 5.41 -11.51 -6.74
N ASN A 13 5.19 -10.66 -5.75
CA ASN A 13 5.07 -9.23 -5.98
C ASN A 13 6.40 -8.65 -6.49
N ILE A 14 7.51 -9.05 -5.90
CA ILE A 14 8.83 -8.64 -6.35
C ILE A 14 9.04 -9.07 -7.80
N ARG A 15 8.68 -10.32 -8.12
CA ARG A 15 8.84 -10.85 -9.47
C ARG A 15 8.01 -10.08 -10.49
N LYS A 16 6.75 -9.74 -10.14
CA LYS A 16 5.83 -9.08 -11.06
C LYS A 16 6.06 -7.58 -11.17
N HIS A 17 6.37 -6.93 -10.07
CA HIS A 17 6.37 -5.47 -9.99
C HIS A 17 7.70 -4.87 -9.55
N GLY A 18 8.65 -5.70 -9.12
CA GLY A 18 9.95 -5.23 -8.67
C GLY A 18 9.91 -4.48 -7.35
N VAL A 19 8.87 -4.65 -6.56
CA VAL A 19 8.67 -3.94 -5.29
C VAL A 19 8.50 -4.95 -4.16
N ALA A 20 9.36 -4.84 -3.15
CA ALA A 20 9.23 -5.64 -1.94
C ALA A 20 8.25 -4.98 -0.98
N PHE A 21 7.46 -5.77 -0.25
CA PHE A 21 6.52 -5.23 0.72
C PHE A 21 7.23 -4.46 1.83
N GLN A 22 8.45 -4.87 2.20
CA GLN A 22 9.25 -4.14 3.19
C GLN A 22 9.51 -2.70 2.78
N ASP A 23 9.77 -2.47 1.49
CA ASP A 23 9.98 -1.12 0.98
C ASP A 23 8.65 -0.38 0.83
N ALA A 24 7.62 -1.10 0.38
CA ALA A 24 6.31 -0.52 0.14
C ALA A 24 5.65 0.01 1.43
N GLN A 25 5.92 -0.63 2.57
CA GLN A 25 5.32 -0.17 3.84
C GLN A 25 5.73 1.25 4.19
N GLU A 26 6.82 1.75 3.61
CA GLU A 26 7.28 3.12 3.84
C GLU A 26 6.28 4.18 3.38
N VAL A 27 5.35 3.83 2.47
CA VAL A 27 4.34 4.79 2.02
C VAL A 27 3.47 5.27 3.18
N PHE A 28 3.28 4.44 4.20
CA PHE A 28 2.46 4.80 5.35
C PHE A 28 3.15 5.81 6.28
N ASP A 29 4.46 5.99 6.13
CA ASP A 29 5.23 6.99 6.87
C ASP A 29 5.26 8.33 6.16
N ASP A 30 4.84 8.37 4.89
CA ASP A 30 4.78 9.58 4.11
C ASP A 30 3.60 10.43 4.62
N PRO A 31 3.85 11.67 5.13
CA PRO A 31 2.76 12.51 5.65
C PRO A 31 1.75 12.91 4.59
N PHE A 32 2.08 12.77 3.31
CA PHE A 32 1.20 13.11 2.20
C PHE A 32 0.55 11.89 1.55
N HIS A 33 0.68 10.71 2.16
CA HIS A 33 0.05 9.51 1.57
C HIS A 33 -1.47 9.69 1.48
N LEU A 34 -2.05 9.07 0.46
CA LEU A 34 -3.49 9.10 0.20
C LEU A 34 -4.03 7.68 0.28
N SER A 35 -5.10 7.49 1.03
CA SER A 35 -5.74 6.18 1.16
C SER A 35 -7.19 6.26 0.70
N LEU A 36 -7.59 5.30 -0.13
CA LEU A 36 -8.93 5.20 -0.68
C LEU A 36 -9.44 3.78 -0.51
N LEU A 37 -10.74 3.65 -0.28
CA LEU A 37 -11.37 2.34 -0.30
C LEU A 37 -11.39 1.83 -1.75
N ASP A 38 -10.98 0.59 -1.95
CA ASP A 38 -10.98 -0.02 -3.28
C ASP A 38 -12.37 -0.59 -3.58
N GLU A 39 -13.14 0.12 -4.37
CA GLU A 39 -14.50 -0.25 -4.72
C GLU A 39 -14.62 -0.85 -6.12
N ARG A 40 -13.49 -1.10 -6.80
CA ARG A 40 -13.50 -1.62 -8.17
C ARG A 40 -14.05 -3.03 -8.28
N PHE A 41 -13.95 -3.81 -7.22
CA PHE A 41 -14.39 -5.20 -7.17
C PHE A 41 -15.18 -5.44 -5.91
N ASP A 42 -16.04 -6.47 -5.97
CA ASP A 42 -16.82 -6.91 -4.82
C ASP A 42 -15.99 -7.93 -4.03
N TYR A 43 -15.26 -7.42 -3.04
CA TYR A 43 -14.45 -8.27 -2.16
C TYR A 43 -15.28 -8.73 -0.96
N LEU A 44 -14.89 -9.87 -0.40
CA LEU A 44 -15.51 -10.35 0.84
C LEU A 44 -15.14 -9.52 2.06
N GLU A 45 -14.10 -8.70 1.94
CA GLU A 45 -13.64 -7.80 2.98
C GLU A 45 -13.21 -6.48 2.35
N GLU A 46 -13.20 -5.42 3.15
CA GLU A 46 -12.81 -4.11 2.65
C GLU A 46 -11.33 -4.07 2.29
N ARG A 47 -11.04 -3.65 1.07
CA ARG A 47 -9.67 -3.43 0.61
C ARG A 47 -9.43 -1.96 0.38
N TRP A 48 -8.22 -1.55 0.72
CA TRP A 48 -7.78 -0.17 0.61
C TRP A 48 -6.65 -0.06 -0.39
N ILE A 49 -6.53 1.13 -0.97
CA ILE A 49 -5.40 1.49 -1.83
C ILE A 49 -4.75 2.71 -1.22
N THR A 50 -3.45 2.62 -0.96
CA THR A 50 -2.67 3.75 -0.44
C THR A 50 -1.57 4.06 -1.42
N ILE A 51 -1.43 5.34 -1.76
CA ILE A 51 -0.36 5.83 -2.60
C ILE A 51 0.53 6.75 -1.77
N GLY A 52 1.83 6.59 -1.89
CA GLY A 52 2.77 7.40 -1.14
C GLY A 52 4.18 7.32 -1.67
N LEU A 53 5.04 8.14 -1.10
CA LEU A 53 6.44 8.24 -1.48
C LEU A 53 7.28 7.43 -0.49
N THR A 54 8.16 6.58 -1.01
CA THR A 54 9.10 5.83 -0.18
C THR A 54 10.35 6.65 0.08
N LYS A 55 11.20 6.16 1.00
CA LYS A 55 12.49 6.79 1.29
C LYS A 55 13.39 6.82 0.06
N GLY A 56 13.24 5.83 -0.83
CA GLY A 56 13.96 5.78 -2.10
C GLY A 56 13.40 6.72 -3.17
N LYS A 57 12.47 7.59 -2.82
CA LYS A 57 11.86 8.58 -3.73
C LYS A 57 11.02 7.96 -4.83
N GLN A 58 10.44 6.80 -4.56
CA GLN A 58 9.52 6.15 -5.50
C GLN A 58 8.08 6.31 -5.03
N ILE A 59 7.20 6.61 -5.97
CA ILE A 59 5.74 6.63 -5.72
C ILE A 59 5.26 5.19 -5.86
N ILE A 60 4.74 4.63 -4.77
CA ILE A 60 4.28 3.25 -4.72
C ILE A 60 2.80 3.22 -4.37
N VAL A 61 2.07 2.30 -5.01
CA VAL A 61 0.65 2.07 -4.76
C VAL A 61 0.51 0.71 -4.09
N VAL A 62 -0.08 0.71 -2.89
CA VAL A 62 -0.22 -0.49 -2.06
C VAL A 62 -1.68 -0.86 -1.94
N GLY A 63 -2.01 -2.12 -2.27
CA GLY A 63 -3.32 -2.69 -1.95
C GLY A 63 -3.20 -3.42 -0.61
N HIS A 64 -4.12 -3.16 0.30
CA HIS A 64 -3.99 -3.71 1.65
C HIS A 64 -5.33 -3.83 2.36
N LEU A 65 -5.31 -4.56 3.47
CA LEU A 65 -6.40 -4.61 4.43
C LEU A 65 -6.00 -3.79 5.64
N TYR A 66 -6.99 -3.41 6.43
CA TYR A 66 -6.77 -2.66 7.66
C TYR A 66 -7.60 -3.28 8.77
N TYR A 67 -6.95 -3.58 9.88
CA TYR A 67 -7.63 -4.12 11.07
C TYR A 67 -7.32 -3.26 12.28
N LEU A 68 -8.34 -2.98 13.06
CA LEU A 68 -8.17 -2.35 14.38
C LEU A 68 -8.50 -3.40 15.42
N LYS A 69 -7.52 -3.75 16.27
CA LYS A 69 -7.73 -4.71 17.35
C LYS A 69 -8.40 -4.04 18.54
N GLU A 70 -8.99 -4.87 19.41
CA GLU A 70 -9.66 -4.38 20.61
C GLU A 70 -8.73 -3.59 21.53
N ASN A 71 -7.45 -3.95 21.56
CA ASN A 71 -6.45 -3.25 22.39
C ASN A 71 -5.94 -1.94 21.77
N GLY A 72 -6.50 -1.55 20.61
CA GLY A 72 -6.11 -0.33 19.92
C GLY A 72 -4.99 -0.49 18.91
N ASP A 73 -4.40 -1.68 18.76
CA ASP A 73 -3.36 -1.92 17.77
C ASP A 73 -3.94 -1.90 16.36
N GLU A 74 -3.23 -1.21 15.46
CA GLU A 74 -3.59 -1.15 14.05
C GLU A 74 -2.70 -2.11 13.26
N ILE A 75 -3.31 -2.88 12.36
CA ILE A 75 -2.61 -3.84 11.50
C ILE A 75 -2.91 -3.53 10.05
N ILE A 76 -1.86 -3.39 9.26
CA ILE A 76 -1.94 -3.28 7.81
C ILE A 76 -1.48 -4.63 7.22
N ARG A 77 -2.37 -5.31 6.51
CA ARG A 77 -2.00 -6.53 5.79
C ARG A 77 -1.77 -6.19 4.33
N MET A 78 -0.51 -6.32 3.91
CA MET A 78 -0.08 -6.01 2.55
C MET A 78 -0.56 -7.09 1.59
N ILE A 79 -1.20 -6.69 0.50
CA ILE A 79 -1.70 -7.61 -0.52
C ILE A 79 -0.93 -7.45 -1.83
N THR A 80 -0.77 -6.21 -2.29
CA THR A 80 -0.01 -5.89 -3.51
C THR A 80 0.76 -4.60 -3.34
N ALA A 81 1.81 -4.44 -4.11
CA ALA A 81 2.55 -3.19 -4.16
C ALA A 81 3.15 -3.03 -5.56
N ARG A 82 2.98 -1.88 -6.15
CA ARG A 82 3.50 -1.59 -7.49
C ARG A 82 3.89 -0.12 -7.59
N LYS A 83 4.67 0.19 -8.60
CA LYS A 83 5.02 1.58 -8.88
C LYS A 83 3.79 2.31 -9.41
N GLY A 84 3.63 3.56 -9.03
CA GLY A 84 2.55 4.39 -9.52
C GLY A 84 2.68 4.65 -11.02
N THR A 85 1.54 4.69 -11.71
CA THR A 85 1.51 5.13 -13.10
C THR A 85 1.78 6.63 -13.15
N GLU A 86 2.04 7.16 -14.34
CA GLU A 86 2.26 8.59 -14.49
C GLU A 86 1.03 9.39 -14.02
N LYS A 87 -0.17 8.91 -14.33
CA LYS A 87 -1.40 9.55 -13.91
C LYS A 87 -1.53 9.55 -12.38
N GLU A 88 -1.20 8.43 -11.74
CA GLU A 88 -1.23 8.32 -10.28
C GLU A 88 -0.20 9.22 -9.62
N ARG A 89 1.00 9.29 -10.19
CA ARG A 89 2.06 10.17 -9.69
C ARG A 89 1.64 11.63 -9.75
N LYS A 90 1.05 12.04 -10.86
CA LYS A 90 0.55 13.43 -11.01
C LYS A 90 -0.55 13.73 -10.01
N HIS A 91 -1.46 12.77 -9.79
CA HIS A 91 -2.53 12.94 -8.82
C HIS A 91 -1.97 13.14 -7.41
N TYR A 92 -1.02 12.31 -7.02
CA TYR A 92 -0.34 12.42 -5.72
C TYR A 92 0.38 13.77 -5.59
N GLU A 93 1.13 14.18 -6.61
CA GLU A 93 1.91 15.41 -6.57
C GLU A 93 1.04 16.66 -6.51
N ASN A 94 -0.12 16.63 -7.17
CA ASN A 94 -1.02 17.77 -7.20
C ASN A 94 -1.79 17.97 -5.88
N ILE A 95 -2.05 16.89 -5.16
CA ILE A 95 -2.76 16.95 -3.89
C ILE A 95 -1.79 17.10 -2.73
N GLY A 96 -0.69 16.37 -2.80
CA GLY A 96 0.39 16.46 -1.83
C GLY A 96 1.28 17.63 -2.10
#